data_0eed010bf1c95fcd99cf1a7a39d274a2
#
_entry.id   0eed010bf1c95fcd99cf1a7a39d274a2
#
_cell.length_a   1.000
_cell.length_b   1.000
_cell.length_c   1.000
_cell.angle_alpha   90.00
_cell.angle_beta   90.00
_cell.angle_gamma   90.00
#
_symmetry.space_group_name_H-M   'P 1'
#
loop_
_entity.id
_entity.type
_entity.pdbx_description
1 polymer ?
#
loop_
_entity_poly.entity_id
_entity_poly.type
_entity_poly.pdbx_seq_one_letter_code
_entity_poly.pdbx_strand_id
1 'polypeptide(L)'
;FANSYGSLGYATRRLIELAPVARAVALRHVRFDDLESLASTLERIVETQAHEGEEVHYLDGVVFSATESYLVLGRQTDEPGPTSDYTGMNIYYRSIQHDGSTTQHDLLTIKDYLWRWDTDWFWCSRVFGAQNPRIRRWWPKRLLRSSFYWKLVALDHRHAIGDRIEARHGRPPRERVVQDVEIPARRTVEFLRWFLDHVPIEPIWLCPLRLRNTSSPHPWPLYPLRAGETYVNVGFWSSVAISPGQAPDAVNRQIEQVVADLGGHKSLYSDSFYDRATFDRLYGGAALRDLKDRYDPDRRLLDLHDKAVRRQ
;
A
#
# COMPACT_ATOMS: atom_id res chain seq x y z
N PHE A 1 17.07 -1.12 13.19
CA PHE A 1 17.41 -1.94 12.02
C PHE A 1 16.23 -2.04 11.05
N ALA A 2 15.00 -2.18 11.55
CA ALA A 2 13.79 -2.15 10.71
C ALA A 2 13.72 -0.82 9.94
N ASN A 3 13.26 -0.86 8.69
CA ASN A 3 13.20 0.26 7.75
C ASN A 3 14.54 0.93 7.40
N SER A 4 15.68 0.27 7.69
CA SER A 4 17.00 0.78 7.27
C SER A 4 17.32 0.49 5.80
N TYR A 5 16.54 -0.32 5.12
CA TYR A 5 16.72 -0.69 3.70
C TYR A 5 18.17 -1.09 3.35
N GLY A 6 18.86 -1.74 4.29
CA GLY A 6 20.25 -2.16 4.13
C GLY A 6 21.29 -1.06 4.33
N SER A 7 20.90 0.13 4.81
CA SER A 7 21.87 1.19 5.15
C SER A 7 22.67 0.91 6.43
N LEU A 8 22.17 0.03 7.30
CA LEU A 8 22.81 -0.42 8.53
C LEU A 8 23.34 -1.86 8.47
N GLY A 9 22.97 -2.63 7.47
CA GLY A 9 23.33 -4.03 7.32
C GLY A 9 22.22 -4.89 6.73
N TYR A 10 22.50 -6.18 6.63
CA TYR A 10 21.57 -7.19 6.11
C TYR A 10 21.39 -8.30 7.15
N ALA A 11 20.15 -8.71 7.41
CA ALA A 11 19.86 -9.84 8.27
C ALA A 11 20.09 -11.16 7.51
N THR A 12 21.04 -11.97 7.96
CA THR A 12 21.27 -13.30 7.41
C THR A 12 20.42 -14.38 8.08
N ARG A 13 19.91 -14.09 9.27
CA ARG A 13 19.01 -14.98 10.03
C ARG A 13 18.05 -14.15 10.87
N ARG A 14 16.79 -14.58 10.93
CA ARG A 14 15.75 -14.01 11.81
C ARG A 14 15.08 -15.14 12.59
N LEU A 15 14.77 -14.86 13.84
CA LEU A 15 13.84 -15.64 14.64
C LEU A 15 12.56 -14.84 14.75
N ILE A 16 11.43 -15.46 14.41
CA ILE A 16 10.10 -14.86 14.50
C ILE A 16 9.20 -15.75 15.33
N GLU A 17 8.36 -15.14 16.12
CA GLU A 17 7.28 -15.83 16.83
C GLU A 17 6.07 -15.93 15.89
N LEU A 18 5.44 -17.10 15.86
CA LEU A 18 4.24 -17.35 15.07
C LEU A 18 3.01 -17.32 15.97
N ALA A 19 1.96 -16.68 15.51
CA ALA A 19 0.66 -16.72 16.16
C ALA A 19 -0.22 -17.81 15.53
N PRO A 20 -1.06 -18.52 16.33
CA PRO A 20 -2.06 -19.43 15.78
C PRO A 20 -3.10 -18.64 14.98
N VAL A 21 -3.61 -19.26 13.91
CA VAL A 21 -4.67 -18.70 13.08
C VAL A 21 -5.76 -19.75 12.87
N ALA A 22 -7.01 -19.30 12.70
CA ALA A 22 -8.13 -20.17 12.33
C ALA A 22 -7.99 -20.66 10.87
N ARG A 23 -8.81 -21.64 10.48
CA ARG A 23 -8.77 -22.24 9.13
C ARG A 23 -9.23 -21.28 8.05
N ALA A 24 -10.12 -20.36 8.39
CA ALA A 24 -10.76 -19.43 7.45
C ALA A 24 -10.88 -18.03 8.02
N VAL A 25 -11.18 -17.09 7.13
CA VAL A 25 -11.52 -15.71 7.45
C VAL A 25 -12.89 -15.41 6.84
N ALA A 26 -13.86 -15.09 7.70
CA ALA A 26 -15.14 -14.53 7.27
C ALA A 26 -14.96 -13.04 6.99
N LEU A 27 -15.32 -12.61 5.80
CA LEU A 27 -15.21 -11.23 5.32
C LEU A 27 -16.57 -10.55 5.29
N ARG A 28 -16.58 -9.27 5.63
CA ARG A 28 -17.70 -8.36 5.39
C ARG A 28 -17.15 -7.16 4.59
N HIS A 29 -17.73 -6.94 3.42
CA HIS A 29 -17.44 -5.76 2.60
C HIS A 29 -18.51 -4.72 2.88
N VAL A 30 -18.18 -3.71 3.69
CA VAL A 30 -19.10 -2.65 4.10
C VAL A 30 -18.92 -1.46 3.19
N ARG A 31 -19.99 -1.07 2.47
CA ARG A 31 -20.00 0.03 1.52
C ARG A 31 -20.24 1.37 2.20
N PHE A 32 -19.60 2.42 1.69
CA PHE A 32 -19.79 3.82 2.09
C PHE A 32 -19.97 4.70 0.85
N ASP A 33 -20.93 5.60 0.93
CA ASP A 33 -21.23 6.57 -0.13
C ASP A 33 -20.57 7.94 0.12
N ASP A 34 -19.81 8.08 1.20
CA ASP A 34 -19.02 9.26 1.54
C ASP A 34 -17.76 8.88 2.34
N LEU A 35 -16.73 9.71 2.23
CA LEU A 35 -15.41 9.48 2.85
C LEU A 35 -15.41 9.75 4.37
N GLU A 36 -16.29 10.57 4.88
CA GLU A 36 -16.43 10.89 6.30
C GLU A 36 -16.92 9.69 7.08
N SER A 37 -17.99 9.06 6.60
CA SER A 37 -18.54 7.84 7.18
C SER A 37 -17.55 6.68 7.12
N LEU A 38 -16.81 6.54 6.02
CA LEU A 38 -15.71 5.58 5.88
C LEU A 38 -14.64 5.80 6.97
N ALA A 39 -14.10 7.03 7.07
CA ALA A 39 -13.00 7.34 7.98
C ALA A 39 -13.42 7.22 9.44
N SER A 40 -14.59 7.72 9.81
CA SER A 40 -15.10 7.65 11.19
C SER A 40 -15.37 6.19 11.62
N THR A 41 -15.85 5.36 10.70
CA THR A 41 -16.07 3.94 10.97
C THR A 41 -14.74 3.19 11.09
N LEU A 42 -13.76 3.49 10.22
CA LEU A 42 -12.42 2.93 10.31
C LEU A 42 -11.76 3.24 11.66
N GLU A 43 -11.78 4.50 12.10
CA GLU A 43 -11.21 4.91 13.40
C GLU A 43 -11.89 4.18 14.56
N ARG A 44 -13.23 4.11 14.56
CA ARG A 44 -13.98 3.39 15.57
C ARG A 44 -13.61 1.89 15.63
N ILE A 45 -13.46 1.23 14.47
CA ILE A 45 -13.05 -0.18 14.43
C ILE A 45 -11.63 -0.37 14.95
N VAL A 46 -10.70 0.54 14.63
CA VAL A 46 -9.33 0.50 15.16
C VAL A 46 -9.32 0.60 16.69
N GLU A 47 -10.20 1.41 17.26
CA GLU A 47 -10.30 1.59 18.72
C GLU A 47 -10.99 0.41 19.42
N THR A 48 -12.08 -0.06 18.85
CA THR A 48 -12.95 -1.08 19.51
C THR A 48 -12.63 -2.51 19.11
N GLN A 49 -11.91 -2.71 17.99
CA GLN A 49 -11.70 -4.02 17.34
C GLN A 49 -13.02 -4.75 17.06
N ALA A 50 -14.11 -4.00 16.85
CA ALA A 50 -15.44 -4.54 16.60
C ALA A 50 -16.24 -3.62 15.66
N HIS A 51 -17.22 -4.21 14.96
CA HIS A 51 -18.19 -3.51 14.14
C HIS A 51 -19.54 -4.24 14.23
N GLU A 52 -20.60 -3.49 14.59
CA GLU A 52 -21.98 -4.04 14.73
C GLU A 52 -22.06 -5.28 15.64
N GLY A 53 -21.30 -5.30 16.73
CA GLY A 53 -21.29 -6.38 17.72
C GLY A 53 -20.41 -7.58 17.34
N GLU A 54 -19.75 -7.59 16.20
CA GLU A 54 -18.82 -8.63 15.78
C GLU A 54 -17.36 -8.17 15.89
N GLU A 55 -16.47 -9.08 16.30
CA GLU A 55 -15.05 -8.85 16.35
C GLU A 55 -14.44 -8.67 14.95
N VAL A 56 -13.46 -7.76 14.83
CA VAL A 56 -12.69 -7.50 13.62
C VAL A 56 -11.22 -7.78 13.90
N HIS A 57 -10.69 -8.87 13.35
CA HIS A 57 -9.28 -9.25 13.47
C HIS A 57 -8.40 -8.63 12.37
N TYR A 58 -9.00 -8.39 11.21
CA TYR A 58 -8.32 -7.83 10.04
C TYR A 58 -9.16 -6.71 9.45
N LEU A 59 -8.51 -5.59 9.12
CA LEU A 59 -9.15 -4.40 8.57
C LEU A 59 -8.30 -3.83 7.45
N ASP A 60 -8.88 -3.75 6.27
CA ASP A 60 -8.38 -2.94 5.17
C ASP A 60 -9.54 -2.24 4.45
N GLY A 61 -9.25 -1.37 3.49
CA GLY A 61 -10.28 -0.67 2.74
C GLY A 61 -9.87 -0.41 1.30
N VAL A 62 -10.85 -0.10 0.48
CA VAL A 62 -10.63 0.29 -0.92
C VAL A 62 -11.54 1.46 -1.27
N VAL A 63 -10.95 2.50 -1.87
CA VAL A 63 -11.67 3.68 -2.37
C VAL A 63 -11.64 3.66 -3.88
N PHE A 64 -12.80 3.59 -4.50
CA PHE A 64 -12.98 3.66 -5.95
C PHE A 64 -13.32 5.08 -6.40
N SER A 65 -14.08 5.82 -5.59
CA SER A 65 -14.39 7.24 -5.82
C SER A 65 -14.76 7.92 -4.48
N ALA A 66 -15.05 9.21 -4.52
CA ALA A 66 -15.53 9.95 -3.35
C ALA A 66 -16.89 9.45 -2.83
N THR A 67 -17.66 8.75 -3.68
CA THR A 67 -19.00 8.23 -3.38
C THR A 67 -19.08 6.70 -3.43
N GLU A 68 -17.95 6.03 -3.59
CA GLU A 68 -17.89 4.57 -3.59
C GLU A 68 -16.61 4.09 -2.93
N SER A 69 -16.74 3.62 -1.71
CA SER A 69 -15.63 3.07 -0.94
C SER A 69 -16.10 1.93 -0.03
N TYR A 70 -15.17 1.11 0.41
CA TYR A 70 -15.47 -0.09 1.18
C TYR A 70 -14.45 -0.27 2.31
N LEU A 71 -14.93 -0.72 3.49
CA LEU A 71 -14.10 -1.37 4.50
C LEU A 71 -14.28 -2.88 4.39
N VAL A 72 -13.17 -3.58 4.43
CA VAL A 72 -13.10 -5.04 4.42
C VAL A 72 -12.76 -5.50 5.82
N LEU A 73 -13.75 -6.08 6.48
CA LEU A 73 -13.66 -6.55 7.86
C LEU A 73 -13.47 -8.06 7.86
N GLY A 74 -12.36 -8.54 8.41
CA GLY A 74 -12.04 -9.96 8.49
C GLY A 74 -12.12 -10.49 9.92
N ARG A 75 -12.88 -11.55 10.13
CA ARG A 75 -12.95 -12.31 11.38
C ARG A 75 -12.42 -13.74 11.17
N GLN A 76 -11.45 -14.14 11.97
CA GLN A 76 -10.98 -15.53 11.98
C GLN A 76 -12.10 -16.47 12.43
N THR A 77 -12.24 -17.61 11.73
CA THR A 77 -13.28 -18.59 12.06
C THR A 77 -12.88 -20.02 11.67
N ASP A 78 -13.34 -20.99 12.43
CA ASP A 78 -13.29 -22.42 12.10
C ASP A 78 -14.65 -22.95 11.61
N GLU A 79 -15.65 -22.08 11.47
CA GLU A 79 -16.98 -22.43 10.98
C GLU A 79 -16.87 -22.94 9.54
N PRO A 80 -17.50 -24.09 9.23
CA PRO A 80 -17.49 -24.63 7.88
C PRO A 80 -18.41 -23.83 6.97
N GLY A 81 -17.99 -23.66 5.71
CA GLY A 81 -18.79 -22.99 4.69
C GLY A 81 -18.14 -23.08 3.31
N PRO A 82 -18.87 -22.73 2.25
CA PRO A 82 -18.30 -22.60 0.92
C PRO A 82 -17.31 -21.42 0.89
N THR A 83 -16.09 -21.65 0.39
CA THR A 83 -15.05 -20.64 0.32
C THR A 83 -14.85 -20.15 -1.11
N SER A 84 -14.60 -18.84 -1.27
CA SER A 84 -14.21 -18.23 -2.54
C SER A 84 -12.72 -18.44 -2.81
N ASP A 85 -12.36 -18.65 -4.08
CA ASP A 85 -10.97 -18.79 -4.56
C ASP A 85 -10.58 -17.57 -5.39
N TYR A 86 -9.71 -16.73 -4.82
CA TYR A 86 -9.12 -15.57 -5.48
C TYR A 86 -7.66 -15.80 -5.88
N THR A 87 -7.13 -16.98 -5.65
CA THR A 87 -5.76 -17.34 -6.05
C THR A 87 -5.68 -18.02 -7.42
N GLY A 88 -6.83 -18.24 -8.06
CA GLY A 88 -6.97 -18.85 -9.39
C GLY A 88 -7.46 -17.90 -10.47
N MET A 89 -8.78 -17.87 -10.72
CA MET A 89 -9.36 -17.12 -11.83
C MET A 89 -10.04 -15.81 -11.43
N ASN A 90 -10.61 -15.76 -10.24
CA ASN A 90 -11.35 -14.60 -9.75
C ASN A 90 -10.39 -13.47 -9.33
N ILE A 91 -10.86 -12.24 -9.39
CA ILE A 91 -10.09 -11.03 -9.10
C ILE A 91 -10.66 -10.42 -7.83
N TYR A 92 -9.86 -10.44 -6.75
CA TYR A 92 -10.33 -10.07 -5.43
C TYR A 92 -10.88 -8.64 -5.34
N TYR A 93 -10.14 -7.63 -5.77
CA TYR A 93 -10.59 -6.24 -5.60
C TYR A 93 -11.91 -5.94 -6.34
N ARG A 94 -12.21 -6.66 -7.42
CA ARG A 94 -13.49 -6.53 -8.14
C ARG A 94 -14.65 -7.17 -7.41
N SER A 95 -14.40 -8.18 -6.56
CA SER A 95 -15.45 -8.80 -5.75
C SER A 95 -15.87 -7.92 -4.57
N ILE A 96 -15.09 -6.90 -4.25
CA ILE A 96 -15.42 -5.94 -3.19
C ILE A 96 -16.56 -5.03 -3.65
N GLN A 97 -16.55 -4.64 -4.94
CA GLN A 97 -17.62 -3.80 -5.52
C GLN A 97 -18.90 -4.62 -5.70
N HIS A 98 -20.01 -4.10 -5.20
CA HIS A 98 -21.32 -4.73 -5.35
C HIS A 98 -22.44 -3.70 -5.41
N ASP A 99 -23.50 -4.02 -6.13
CA ASP A 99 -24.69 -3.20 -6.27
C ASP A 99 -25.74 -3.54 -5.20
N GLY A 100 -26.40 -2.53 -4.65
CA GLY A 100 -27.67 -2.66 -3.94
C GLY A 100 -27.65 -3.18 -2.51
N SER A 101 -26.54 -3.68 -1.99
CA SER A 101 -26.38 -4.12 -0.59
C SER A 101 -25.38 -3.23 0.13
N THR A 102 -25.64 -2.83 1.38
CA THR A 102 -24.68 -2.08 2.20
C THR A 102 -23.54 -2.96 2.71
N THR A 103 -23.73 -4.27 2.79
CA THR A 103 -22.72 -5.24 3.24
C THR A 103 -22.82 -6.53 2.46
N GLN A 104 -21.69 -7.00 1.94
CA GLN A 104 -21.55 -8.30 1.31
C GLN A 104 -20.67 -9.20 2.18
N HIS A 105 -21.03 -10.49 2.26
CA HIS A 105 -20.29 -11.49 3.02
C HIS A 105 -19.55 -12.44 2.10
N ASP A 106 -18.35 -12.86 2.52
CA ASP A 106 -17.55 -13.87 1.85
C ASP A 106 -16.79 -14.71 2.88
N LEU A 107 -16.34 -15.90 2.49
CA LEU A 107 -15.53 -16.77 3.32
C LEU A 107 -14.33 -17.26 2.51
N LEU A 108 -13.13 -17.03 3.05
CA LEU A 108 -11.89 -17.47 2.41
C LEU A 108 -11.13 -18.43 3.34
N THR A 109 -10.46 -19.42 2.75
CA THR A 109 -9.45 -20.15 3.54
C THR A 109 -8.37 -19.15 3.99
N ILE A 110 -7.70 -19.43 5.11
CA ILE A 110 -6.60 -18.55 5.57
C ILE A 110 -5.53 -18.36 4.49
N LYS A 111 -5.26 -19.39 3.70
CA LYS A 111 -4.32 -19.32 2.57
C LYS A 111 -4.82 -18.32 1.51
N ASP A 112 -6.06 -18.46 1.07
CA ASP A 112 -6.62 -17.57 0.03
C ASP A 112 -6.72 -16.13 0.55
N TYR A 113 -7.06 -15.95 1.83
CA TYR A 113 -7.04 -14.65 2.47
C TYR A 113 -5.66 -13.99 2.43
N LEU A 114 -4.60 -14.72 2.80
CA LEU A 114 -3.23 -14.17 2.79
C LEU A 114 -2.73 -13.81 1.39
N TRP A 115 -3.17 -14.54 0.36
CA TRP A 115 -2.69 -14.35 -1.02
C TRP A 115 -3.66 -13.60 -1.92
N ARG A 116 -4.83 -13.17 -1.43
CA ARG A 116 -5.89 -12.54 -2.23
C ARG A 116 -5.44 -11.31 -3.02
N TRP A 117 -4.55 -10.52 -2.44
CA TRP A 117 -4.00 -9.33 -3.08
C TRP A 117 -2.79 -9.65 -3.99
N ASP A 118 -2.00 -10.66 -3.66
CA ASP A 118 -0.79 -11.02 -4.41
C ASP A 118 -1.10 -11.55 -5.80
N THR A 119 -2.19 -12.30 -5.95
CA THR A 119 -2.58 -12.97 -7.21
C THR A 119 -2.70 -12.00 -8.39
N ASP A 120 -3.20 -10.81 -8.15
CA ASP A 120 -3.31 -9.76 -9.17
C ASP A 120 -2.40 -8.56 -8.87
N TRP A 121 -1.53 -8.72 -7.86
CA TRP A 121 -0.70 -7.64 -7.35
C TRP A 121 -1.57 -6.39 -7.13
N PHE A 122 -2.56 -6.55 -6.26
CA PHE A 122 -3.68 -5.63 -6.10
C PHE A 122 -4.50 -5.53 -7.40
N TRP A 123 -4.32 -4.52 -8.21
CA TRP A 123 -4.96 -4.31 -9.52
C TRP A 123 -3.96 -4.18 -10.67
N CYS A 124 -2.65 -4.28 -10.40
CA CYS A 124 -1.60 -4.02 -11.37
C CYS A 124 -1.60 -5.03 -12.53
N SER A 125 -2.15 -6.23 -12.35
CA SER A 125 -2.32 -7.24 -13.42
C SER A 125 -3.14 -6.71 -14.61
N ARG A 126 -3.96 -5.65 -14.41
CA ARG A 126 -4.71 -4.98 -15.46
C ARG A 126 -3.81 -4.42 -16.56
N VAL A 127 -2.65 -3.86 -16.19
CA VAL A 127 -1.70 -3.27 -17.15
C VAL A 127 -1.14 -4.32 -18.12
N PHE A 128 -1.01 -5.57 -17.68
CA PHE A 128 -0.51 -6.68 -18.49
C PHE A 128 -1.63 -7.41 -19.27
N GLY A 129 -2.87 -6.91 -19.21
CA GLY A 129 -4.02 -7.55 -19.83
C GLY A 129 -4.49 -8.84 -19.13
N ALA A 130 -3.85 -9.24 -18.01
CA ALA A 130 -4.18 -10.48 -17.30
C ALA A 130 -5.59 -10.51 -16.70
N GLN A 131 -6.25 -9.35 -16.61
CA GLN A 131 -7.64 -9.23 -16.16
C GLN A 131 -8.67 -9.34 -17.28
N ASN A 132 -8.24 -9.36 -18.55
CA ASN A 132 -9.15 -9.65 -19.65
C ASN A 132 -9.58 -11.13 -19.59
N PRO A 133 -10.88 -11.48 -19.54
CA PRO A 133 -11.33 -12.87 -19.39
C PRO A 133 -10.78 -13.81 -20.47
N ARG A 134 -10.62 -13.30 -21.69
CA ARG A 134 -10.10 -14.09 -22.82
C ARG A 134 -8.63 -14.42 -22.65
N ILE A 135 -7.83 -13.49 -22.12
CA ILE A 135 -6.39 -13.65 -21.85
C ILE A 135 -6.22 -14.49 -20.58
N ARG A 136 -6.95 -14.14 -19.49
CA ARG A 136 -6.87 -14.80 -18.19
C ARG A 136 -7.17 -16.29 -18.26
N ARG A 137 -8.09 -16.69 -19.13
CA ARG A 137 -8.41 -18.11 -19.39
C ARG A 137 -7.18 -18.94 -19.78
N TRP A 138 -6.25 -18.34 -20.53
CA TRP A 138 -5.02 -18.98 -21.00
C TRP A 138 -3.79 -18.64 -20.16
N TRP A 139 -3.93 -17.70 -19.22
CA TRP A 139 -2.82 -17.29 -18.35
C TRP A 139 -2.51 -18.39 -17.34
N PRO A 140 -1.26 -18.89 -17.26
CA PRO A 140 -0.94 -19.94 -16.31
C PRO A 140 -1.13 -19.45 -14.87
N LYS A 141 -1.96 -20.13 -14.08
CA LYS A 141 -2.26 -19.75 -12.67
C LYS A 141 -0.99 -19.49 -11.84
N ARG A 142 0.07 -20.28 -12.04
CA ARG A 142 1.37 -20.10 -11.35
C ARG A 142 2.06 -18.76 -11.63
N LEU A 143 1.65 -18.05 -12.69
CA LEU A 143 2.19 -16.74 -13.08
C LEU A 143 1.27 -15.58 -12.65
N LEU A 144 0.14 -15.86 -11.99
CA LEU A 144 -0.71 -14.85 -11.35
C LEU A 144 -0.14 -14.53 -9.96
N ARG A 145 1.01 -13.86 -9.91
CA ARG A 145 1.69 -13.49 -8.66
C ARG A 145 2.50 -12.23 -8.85
N SER A 146 2.60 -11.41 -7.81
CA SER A 146 3.41 -10.21 -7.79
C SER A 146 4.86 -10.46 -8.22
N SER A 147 5.45 -11.55 -7.76
CA SER A 147 6.82 -11.96 -8.11
C SER A 147 7.05 -12.20 -9.61
N PHE A 148 6.01 -12.54 -10.36
CA PHE A 148 6.08 -12.64 -11.83
C PHE A 148 5.88 -11.27 -12.48
N TYR A 149 4.90 -10.50 -12.04
CA TYR A 149 4.65 -9.15 -12.57
C TYR A 149 5.87 -8.24 -12.38
N TRP A 150 6.59 -8.36 -11.26
CA TRP A 150 7.85 -7.66 -11.04
C TRP A 150 8.92 -7.98 -12.09
N LYS A 151 8.98 -9.20 -12.60
CA LYS A 151 9.90 -9.55 -13.71
C LYS A 151 9.50 -8.85 -15.00
N LEU A 152 8.20 -8.73 -15.26
CA LEU A 152 7.70 -7.98 -16.42
C LEU A 152 8.01 -6.48 -16.29
N VAL A 153 7.81 -5.90 -15.10
CA VAL A 153 8.20 -4.51 -14.81
C VAL A 153 9.70 -4.30 -14.97
N ALA A 154 10.53 -5.20 -14.46
CA ALA A 154 11.99 -5.11 -14.61
C ALA A 154 12.42 -5.19 -16.07
N LEU A 155 11.76 -6.02 -16.88
CA LEU A 155 12.00 -6.10 -18.32
C LEU A 155 11.58 -4.81 -19.03
N ASP A 156 10.41 -4.27 -18.67
CA ASP A 156 9.93 -2.98 -19.19
C ASP A 156 10.89 -1.84 -18.86
N HIS A 157 11.37 -1.76 -17.61
CA HIS A 157 12.38 -0.79 -17.19
C HIS A 157 13.66 -0.88 -18.02
N ARG A 158 14.14 -2.12 -18.25
CA ARG A 158 15.38 -2.34 -19.00
C ARG A 158 15.28 -1.94 -20.47
N HIS A 159 14.12 -2.10 -21.08
CA HIS A 159 13.91 -1.93 -22.52
C HIS A 159 12.98 -0.79 -22.90
N ALA A 160 12.41 -0.06 -21.93
CA ALA A 160 11.43 1.00 -22.13
C ALA A 160 10.31 0.59 -23.12
N ILE A 161 9.77 -0.62 -22.95
CA ILE A 161 8.80 -1.21 -23.89
C ILE A 161 7.49 -0.40 -23.85
N GLY A 162 7.01 -0.10 -22.65
CA GLY A 162 5.80 0.70 -22.44
C GLY A 162 5.93 2.07 -23.07
N ASP A 163 7.03 2.79 -22.80
CA ASP A 163 7.27 4.13 -23.33
C ASP A 163 7.33 4.13 -24.88
N ARG A 164 7.95 3.10 -25.47
CA ARG A 164 7.98 2.94 -26.93
C ARG A 164 6.61 2.68 -27.56
N ILE A 165 5.78 1.91 -26.87
CA ILE A 165 4.41 1.63 -27.31
C ILE A 165 3.57 2.90 -27.22
N GLU A 166 3.63 3.63 -26.10
CA GLU A 166 2.92 4.90 -25.93
C GLU A 166 3.37 5.95 -26.97
N ALA A 167 4.66 6.08 -27.20
CA ALA A 167 5.21 6.99 -28.21
C ALA A 167 4.73 6.65 -29.64
N ARG A 168 4.66 5.35 -30.00
CA ARG A 168 4.13 4.92 -31.32
C ARG A 168 2.66 5.27 -31.52
N HIS A 169 1.89 5.35 -30.44
CA HIS A 169 0.49 5.75 -30.46
C HIS A 169 0.29 7.27 -30.29
N GLY A 170 1.37 8.06 -30.26
CA GLY A 170 1.31 9.50 -30.07
C GLY A 170 0.83 9.93 -28.69
N ARG A 171 0.92 9.04 -27.68
CA ARG A 171 0.52 9.34 -26.32
C ARG A 171 1.67 10.00 -25.54
N PRO A 172 1.36 10.87 -24.56
CA PRO A 172 2.38 11.51 -23.74
C PRO A 172 3.13 10.47 -22.88
N PRO A 173 4.39 10.78 -22.50
CA PRO A 173 5.12 9.97 -21.53
C PRO A 173 4.35 9.91 -20.21
N ARG A 174 4.62 8.88 -19.41
CA ARG A 174 3.91 8.65 -18.16
C ARG A 174 4.85 8.69 -16.97
N GLU A 175 4.43 9.40 -15.93
CA GLU A 175 5.05 9.35 -14.61
C GLU A 175 4.49 8.15 -13.85
N ARG A 176 5.35 7.32 -13.29
CA ARG A 176 4.95 6.23 -12.40
C ARG A 176 4.64 6.79 -11.03
N VAL A 177 3.45 6.49 -10.54
CA VAL A 177 2.98 6.91 -9.22
C VAL A 177 2.66 5.65 -8.43
N VAL A 178 3.67 5.17 -7.70
CA VAL A 178 3.63 3.95 -6.90
C VAL A 178 4.10 4.30 -5.51
N GLN A 179 3.19 4.49 -4.59
CA GLN A 179 3.50 4.91 -3.22
C GLN A 179 2.53 4.29 -2.21
N ASP A 180 3.05 4.14 -0.99
CA ASP A 180 2.27 4.03 0.23
C ASP A 180 2.62 5.22 1.11
N VAL A 181 1.60 5.97 1.51
CA VAL A 181 1.74 7.16 2.35
C VAL A 181 0.92 6.98 3.63
N GLU A 182 1.50 7.32 4.76
CA GLU A 182 0.88 7.22 6.06
C GLU A 182 0.32 8.58 6.47
N ILE A 183 -1.00 8.69 6.47
CA ILE A 183 -1.73 9.90 6.83
C ILE A 183 -2.30 9.74 8.25
N PRO A 184 -2.14 10.70 9.17
CA PRO A 184 -2.87 10.68 10.44
C PRO A 184 -4.37 10.49 10.20
N ALA A 185 -5.01 9.55 10.91
CA ALA A 185 -6.38 9.12 10.63
C ALA A 185 -7.35 10.31 10.52
N ARG A 186 -7.25 11.29 11.43
CA ARG A 186 -8.04 12.53 11.43
C ARG A 186 -7.90 13.41 10.16
N ARG A 187 -6.86 13.17 9.34
CA ARG A 187 -6.58 13.93 8.10
C ARG A 187 -6.80 13.09 6.84
N THR A 188 -7.23 11.83 7.00
CA THR A 188 -7.39 10.89 5.86
C THR A 188 -8.39 11.39 4.84
N VAL A 189 -9.54 11.92 5.27
CA VAL A 189 -10.56 12.46 4.36
C VAL A 189 -10.02 13.62 3.53
N GLU A 190 -9.27 14.54 4.15
CA GLU A 190 -8.66 15.68 3.47
C GLU A 190 -7.67 15.23 2.39
N PHE A 191 -6.83 14.26 2.72
CA PHE A 191 -5.91 13.67 1.75
C PHE A 191 -6.65 12.96 0.60
N LEU A 192 -7.64 12.12 0.91
CA LEU A 192 -8.37 11.37 -0.11
C LEU A 192 -9.12 12.28 -1.08
N ARG A 193 -9.76 13.36 -0.58
CA ARG A 193 -10.41 14.36 -1.44
C ARG A 193 -9.42 15.02 -2.37
N TRP A 194 -8.33 15.55 -1.80
CA TRP A 194 -7.27 16.15 -2.62
C TRP A 194 -6.73 15.17 -3.67
N PHE A 195 -6.46 13.91 -3.27
CA PHE A 195 -5.91 12.92 -4.17
C PHE A 195 -6.86 12.57 -5.32
N LEU A 196 -8.12 12.33 -5.03
CA LEU A 196 -9.13 12.01 -6.05
C LEU A 196 -9.37 13.16 -7.03
N ASP A 197 -9.23 14.42 -6.57
CA ASP A 197 -9.39 15.60 -7.41
C ASP A 197 -8.17 15.89 -8.31
N HIS A 198 -6.96 15.53 -7.87
CA HIS A 198 -5.71 15.93 -8.53
C HIS A 198 -4.96 14.78 -9.18
N VAL A 199 -5.14 13.55 -8.71
CA VAL A 199 -4.38 12.39 -9.19
C VAL A 199 -5.35 11.35 -9.76
N PRO A 200 -5.38 11.16 -11.09
CA PRO A 200 -6.36 10.27 -11.75
C PRO A 200 -5.97 8.79 -11.59
N ILE A 201 -5.90 8.32 -10.36
CA ILE A 201 -5.56 6.95 -9.99
C ILE A 201 -6.66 6.37 -9.12
N GLU A 202 -7.22 5.25 -9.55
CA GLU A 202 -8.17 4.40 -8.84
C GLU A 202 -7.92 2.92 -9.15
N PRO A 203 -8.25 2.02 -8.24
CA PRO A 203 -8.66 2.23 -6.86
C PRO A 203 -7.50 2.64 -5.95
N ILE A 204 -7.81 3.05 -4.71
CA ILE A 204 -6.86 3.37 -3.64
C ILE A 204 -7.06 2.35 -2.52
N TRP A 205 -5.97 1.79 -1.99
CA TRP A 205 -6.01 0.88 -0.85
C TRP A 205 -5.79 1.61 0.47
N LEU A 206 -6.52 1.21 1.51
CA LEU A 206 -6.40 1.75 2.85
C LEU A 206 -6.02 0.65 3.83
N CYS A 207 -5.04 0.92 4.70
CA CYS A 207 -4.65 0.02 5.76
C CYS A 207 -4.34 0.83 7.04
N PRO A 208 -5.15 0.72 8.11
CA PRO A 208 -4.88 1.43 9.34
C PRO A 208 -3.67 0.85 10.07
N LEU A 209 -2.85 1.75 10.62
CA LEU A 209 -1.62 1.44 11.34
C LEU A 209 -1.64 2.14 12.70
N ARG A 210 -1.26 1.42 13.77
CA ARG A 210 -1.08 1.98 15.09
C ARG A 210 0.07 1.28 15.80
N LEU A 211 0.90 2.04 16.48
CA LEU A 211 1.95 1.46 17.32
C LEU A 211 1.31 0.73 18.51
N ARG A 212 1.75 -0.49 18.70
CA ARG A 212 1.34 -1.33 19.83
C ARG A 212 2.19 -0.97 21.05
N ASN A 213 1.56 -0.64 22.17
CA ASN A 213 2.14 -0.49 23.52
C ASN A 213 3.64 -0.14 23.54
N THR A 214 3.99 1.12 23.37
CA THR A 214 5.38 1.53 23.42
C THR A 214 5.60 2.44 24.61
N SER A 215 6.65 2.18 25.36
CA SER A 215 7.13 3.07 26.42
C SER A 215 7.90 4.28 25.87
N SER A 216 8.26 4.25 24.59
CA SER A 216 8.96 5.33 23.90
C SER A 216 8.01 6.10 22.98
N PRO A 217 8.01 7.43 22.98
CA PRO A 217 7.23 8.23 22.05
C PRO A 217 7.67 8.06 20.58
N HIS A 218 8.92 7.62 20.34
CA HIS A 218 9.49 7.38 19.00
C HIS A 218 10.26 6.05 18.95
N PRO A 219 9.58 4.90 19.09
CA PRO A 219 10.25 3.61 19.16
C PRO A 219 10.87 3.18 17.81
N TRP A 220 10.43 3.77 16.70
CA TRP A 220 10.86 3.47 15.34
C TRP A 220 11.38 4.72 14.63
N PRO A 221 12.62 5.15 14.91
CA PRO A 221 13.14 6.41 14.37
C PRO A 221 13.19 6.47 12.84
N LEU A 222 13.31 5.31 12.17
CA LEU A 222 13.33 5.22 10.71
C LEU A 222 11.92 5.02 10.10
N TYR A 223 10.86 5.06 10.92
CA TYR A 223 9.46 5.00 10.48
C TYR A 223 8.61 5.80 11.46
N PRO A 224 8.28 7.05 11.14
CA PRO A 224 7.86 8.06 12.11
C PRO A 224 6.40 7.95 12.56
N LEU A 225 5.99 6.81 13.08
CA LEU A 225 4.71 6.65 13.77
C LEU A 225 4.82 7.17 15.20
N ARG A 226 3.82 7.92 15.63
CA ARG A 226 3.71 8.43 17.00
C ARG A 226 2.91 7.47 17.88
N ALA A 227 3.36 7.30 19.12
CA ALA A 227 2.63 6.49 20.09
C ALA A 227 1.23 7.08 20.35
N GLY A 228 0.20 6.22 20.37
CA GLY A 228 -1.18 6.64 20.62
C GLY A 228 -1.90 7.25 19.43
N GLU A 229 -1.22 7.53 18.31
CA GLU A 229 -1.82 8.05 17.09
C GLU A 229 -2.12 6.91 16.09
N THR A 230 -3.28 6.95 15.47
CA THR A 230 -3.64 6.07 14.36
C THR A 230 -3.29 6.76 13.05
N TYR A 231 -2.67 6.02 12.16
CA TYR A 231 -2.41 6.43 10.78
C TYR A 231 -3.20 5.51 9.83
N VAL A 232 -3.50 6.02 8.65
CA VAL A 232 -4.00 5.20 7.56
C VAL A 232 -2.92 5.19 6.49
N ASN A 233 -2.39 4.00 6.19
CA ASN A 233 -1.59 3.79 5.01
C ASN A 233 -2.51 3.86 3.80
N VAL A 234 -2.22 4.79 2.89
CA VAL A 234 -2.94 5.01 1.65
C VAL A 234 -2.05 4.57 0.50
N GLY A 235 -2.39 3.44 -0.09
CA GLY A 235 -1.62 2.79 -1.15
C GLY A 235 -2.23 2.99 -2.52
N PHE A 236 -1.41 3.39 -3.49
CA PHE A 236 -1.80 3.57 -4.89
C PHE A 236 -0.67 3.19 -5.83
N TRP A 237 -1.01 2.41 -6.86
CA TRP A 237 -0.05 1.84 -7.82
C TRP A 237 -0.56 1.99 -9.24
N SER A 238 -0.02 2.99 -9.97
CA SER A 238 -0.38 3.27 -11.35
C SER A 238 0.65 4.20 -12.01
N SER A 239 0.25 4.86 -13.08
CA SER A 239 1.00 5.93 -13.74
C SER A 239 0.04 6.99 -14.24
N VAL A 240 0.53 8.23 -14.30
CA VAL A 240 -0.21 9.38 -14.82
C VAL A 240 0.48 9.95 -16.06
N ALA A 241 -0.29 10.55 -16.97
CA ALA A 241 0.28 11.23 -18.12
C ALA A 241 1.04 12.49 -17.69
N ILE A 242 2.23 12.71 -18.24
CA ILE A 242 3.01 13.94 -18.02
C ILE A 242 2.48 15.01 -18.98
N SER A 243 2.01 16.13 -18.43
CA SER A 243 1.55 17.25 -19.23
C SER A 243 2.71 17.98 -19.91
N PRO A 244 2.52 18.62 -21.08
CA PRO A 244 3.56 19.41 -21.74
C PRO A 244 4.16 20.46 -20.80
N GLY A 245 5.49 20.45 -20.66
CA GLY A 245 6.21 21.36 -19.76
C GLY A 245 6.27 20.95 -18.29
N GLN A 246 5.61 19.86 -17.91
CA GLN A 246 5.66 19.32 -16.55
C GLN A 246 6.94 18.47 -16.36
N ALA A 247 7.55 18.55 -15.17
CA ALA A 247 8.66 17.68 -14.81
C ALA A 247 8.20 16.21 -14.67
N PRO A 248 9.06 15.24 -14.99
CA PRO A 248 8.69 13.79 -14.94
C PRO A 248 8.33 13.25 -13.55
N ASP A 249 8.63 13.99 -12.48
CA ASP A 249 8.41 13.61 -11.09
C ASP A 249 7.47 14.58 -10.34
N ALA A 250 6.76 15.43 -11.08
CA ALA A 250 5.96 16.51 -10.52
C ALA A 250 4.81 16.02 -9.64
N VAL A 251 4.10 14.97 -10.07
CA VAL A 251 2.96 14.42 -9.32
C VAL A 251 3.44 13.75 -8.04
N ASN A 252 4.53 12.98 -8.10
CA ASN A 252 5.11 12.37 -6.91
C ASN A 252 5.58 13.41 -5.88
N ARG A 253 6.23 14.48 -6.30
CA ARG A 253 6.65 15.59 -5.42
C ARG A 253 5.45 16.31 -4.81
N GLN A 254 4.40 16.53 -5.58
CA GLN A 254 3.18 17.15 -5.10
C GLN A 254 2.50 16.28 -4.02
N ILE A 255 2.44 14.97 -4.24
CA ILE A 255 1.93 14.03 -3.23
C ILE A 255 2.77 14.11 -1.95
N GLU A 256 4.11 14.05 -2.05
CA GLU A 256 4.99 14.14 -0.88
C GLU A 256 4.81 15.46 -0.11
N GLN A 257 4.60 16.58 -0.81
CA GLN A 257 4.34 17.87 -0.18
C GLN A 257 3.02 17.85 0.61
N VAL A 258 1.93 17.40 -0.01
CA VAL A 258 0.62 17.32 0.67
C VAL A 258 0.66 16.36 1.86
N VAL A 259 1.33 15.22 1.71
CA VAL A 259 1.54 14.27 2.82
C VAL A 259 2.26 14.95 3.98
N ALA A 260 3.32 15.70 3.70
CA ALA A 260 4.07 16.44 4.73
C ALA A 260 3.24 17.53 5.40
N ASP A 261 2.44 18.29 4.64
CA ASP A 261 1.55 19.36 5.13
C ASP A 261 0.44 18.80 6.04
N LEU A 262 0.03 17.56 5.79
CA LEU A 262 -0.93 16.84 6.61
C LEU A 262 -0.30 16.14 7.85
N GLY A 263 1.02 16.26 8.01
CA GLY A 263 1.77 15.64 9.10
C GLY A 263 1.97 14.13 8.91
N GLY A 264 1.87 13.67 7.68
CA GLY A 264 2.13 12.29 7.28
C GLY A 264 3.58 12.05 6.86
N HIS A 265 3.84 10.86 6.37
CA HIS A 265 5.11 10.43 5.80
C HIS A 265 4.85 9.34 4.75
N LYS A 266 5.89 8.75 4.19
CA LYS A 266 5.74 7.65 3.22
C LYS A 266 6.65 6.47 3.52
N SER A 267 6.27 5.31 3.03
CA SER A 267 7.12 4.13 2.98
C SER A 267 8.23 4.29 1.93
N LEU A 268 9.50 4.01 2.31
CA LEU A 268 10.67 4.28 1.47
C LEU A 268 10.97 3.18 0.45
N TYR A 269 10.07 2.23 0.20
CA TYR A 269 10.27 1.19 -0.81
C TYR A 269 10.09 1.69 -2.26
N SER A 270 9.35 2.79 -2.42
CA SER A 270 9.10 3.46 -3.70
C SER A 270 10.02 4.68 -3.91
N ASP A 271 9.93 5.31 -5.08
CA ASP A 271 10.68 6.52 -5.38
C ASP A 271 10.40 7.62 -4.37
N SER A 272 11.44 8.27 -3.89
CA SER A 272 11.35 9.37 -2.94
C SER A 272 12.10 10.59 -3.48
N PHE A 273 11.55 11.79 -3.24
CA PHE A 273 12.03 13.04 -3.83
C PHE A 273 12.37 14.11 -2.79
N TYR A 274 12.39 13.74 -1.50
CA TYR A 274 12.72 14.65 -0.41
C TYR A 274 14.13 15.22 -0.54
N ASP A 275 14.30 16.52 -0.21
CA ASP A 275 15.62 17.06 0.07
C ASP A 275 16.22 16.42 1.34
N ARG A 276 17.54 16.52 1.50
CA ARG A 276 18.27 15.89 2.59
C ARG A 276 17.80 16.34 3.98
N ALA A 277 17.49 17.61 4.17
CA ALA A 277 17.10 18.14 5.47
C ALA A 277 15.69 17.62 5.88
N THR A 278 14.76 17.62 4.95
CA THR A 278 13.42 17.06 5.13
C THR A 278 13.48 15.56 5.39
N PHE A 279 14.28 14.84 4.61
CA PHE A 279 14.47 13.41 4.79
C PHE A 279 15.03 13.07 6.18
N ASP A 280 16.11 13.73 6.60
CA ASP A 280 16.74 13.51 7.91
C ASP A 280 15.78 13.84 9.06
N ARG A 281 14.94 14.84 8.93
CA ARG A 281 13.91 15.18 9.92
C ARG A 281 12.84 14.09 10.04
N LEU A 282 12.38 13.55 8.90
CA LEU A 282 11.32 12.54 8.87
C LEU A 282 11.82 11.14 9.27
N TYR A 283 12.99 10.75 8.81
CA TYR A 283 13.48 9.37 8.92
C TYR A 283 14.68 9.23 9.88
N GLY A 284 14.65 9.98 10.99
CA GLY A 284 15.57 9.79 12.11
C GLY A 284 17.04 9.99 11.75
N GLY A 285 17.36 10.98 10.93
CA GLY A 285 18.70 11.21 10.41
C GLY A 285 19.81 11.29 11.49
N ALA A 286 19.54 11.90 12.66
CA ALA A 286 20.48 11.92 13.78
C ALA A 286 20.73 10.49 14.33
N ALA A 287 19.68 9.77 14.66
CA ALA A 287 19.78 8.40 15.17
C ALA A 287 20.47 7.46 14.16
N LEU A 288 20.18 7.65 12.86
CA LEU A 288 20.83 6.87 11.81
C LEU A 288 22.33 7.17 11.73
N ARG A 289 22.74 8.44 11.84
CA ARG A 289 24.17 8.82 11.86
C ARG A 289 24.90 8.18 13.03
N ASP A 290 24.36 8.28 14.24
CA ASP A 290 24.94 7.69 15.45
C ASP A 290 25.10 6.15 15.30
N LEU A 291 24.11 5.50 14.74
CA LEU A 291 24.17 4.06 14.46
C LEU A 291 25.20 3.72 13.38
N LYS A 292 25.32 4.53 12.33
CA LYS A 292 26.34 4.31 11.30
C LYS A 292 27.75 4.56 11.83
N ASP A 293 27.96 5.56 12.65
CA ASP A 293 29.27 5.80 13.29
C ASP A 293 29.72 4.61 14.14
N ARG A 294 28.75 3.95 14.79
CA ARG A 294 29.02 2.77 15.62
C ARG A 294 29.20 1.48 14.84
N TYR A 295 28.35 1.22 13.83
CA TYR A 295 28.26 -0.10 13.16
C TYR A 295 28.81 -0.13 11.74
N ASP A 296 29.01 1.02 11.13
CA ASP A 296 29.58 1.18 9.79
C ASP A 296 30.50 2.41 9.72
N PRO A 297 31.54 2.47 10.58
CA PRO A 297 32.42 3.65 10.69
C PRO A 297 33.16 3.93 9.37
N ASP A 298 33.47 2.91 8.61
CA ASP A 298 34.12 3.02 7.29
C ASP A 298 33.15 3.41 6.17
N ARG A 299 31.85 3.61 6.46
CA ARG A 299 30.82 3.94 5.48
C ARG A 299 30.76 3.00 4.26
N ARG A 300 30.90 1.70 4.50
CA ARG A 300 30.84 0.67 3.45
C ARG A 300 29.45 0.47 2.87
N LEU A 301 28.41 0.77 3.63
CA LEU A 301 27.02 0.73 3.20
C LEU A 301 26.53 2.13 2.85
N LEU A 302 25.75 2.21 1.79
CA LEU A 302 25.13 3.49 1.39
C LEU A 302 24.25 4.05 2.52
N ASP A 303 24.15 5.36 2.58
CA ASP A 303 23.22 6.07 3.46
C ASP A 303 21.77 5.78 3.04
N LEU A 304 20.83 5.87 3.99
CA LEU A 304 19.41 5.63 3.72
C LEU A 304 18.84 6.62 2.69
N HIS A 305 19.22 7.89 2.76
CA HIS A 305 18.82 8.90 1.78
C HIS A 305 19.36 8.58 0.38
N ASP A 306 20.62 8.14 0.27
CA ASP A 306 21.20 7.80 -1.03
C ASP A 306 20.50 6.60 -1.67
N LYS A 307 20.05 5.64 -0.85
CA LYS A 307 19.26 4.49 -1.33
C LYS A 307 17.82 4.86 -1.70
N ALA A 308 17.15 5.68 -0.90
CA ALA A 308 15.74 5.99 -1.07
C ALA A 308 15.49 7.10 -2.11
N VAL A 309 16.36 8.10 -2.17
CA VAL A 309 16.19 9.29 -3.00
C VAL A 309 17.09 9.27 -4.24
N ARG A 310 18.37 8.98 -4.04
CA ARG A 310 19.35 9.00 -5.15
C ARG A 310 19.42 7.68 -5.91
N ARG A 311 18.92 6.60 -5.33
CA ARG A 311 18.92 5.24 -5.92
C ARG A 311 20.28 4.77 -6.39
N GLN A 312 21.30 5.03 -5.59
CA GLN A 312 22.67 4.57 -5.82
C GLN A 312 22.86 3.10 -5.39
#